data_17a00bafe0f19426e3ca33bc1be7d4b1
#
_entry.id   17a00bafe0f19426e3ca33bc1be7d4b1
#
_cell.length_a   1.000
_cell.length_b   1.000
_cell.length_c   1.000
_cell.angle_alpha   90.00
_cell.angle_beta   90.00
_cell.angle_gamma   90.00
#
_symmetry.space_group_name_H-M   'P 1'
#
loop_
_entity.id
_entity.type
_entity.pdbx_description
1 polymer ?
#
loop_
_entity_poly.entity_id
_entity_poly.type
_entity_poly.pdbx_seq_one_letter_code
_entity_poly.pdbx_strand_id
1 'polypeptide(L)'
;MTKELWHQGRVAIVTGGTAGIGLEIARTLVARGAKVAIGGRRNVEEYDSLSHESFLIGQLNVCDSDSVRGFVDRVTAHYGKPDILVNSAGVSVHHEVCDHSDEDWNLVIETNLNGPFKMIRACLPSMLAGSWGRIVNIASTAANTAVSTHAAYCASKAGLLGLTRAVALEGAARGVTCTSVSPTWVETEMLRNSIALMADRSGLSLEAQRAEIAASNPQNRLVQSEEIAELVSFLCSELSPALTMEDVQVNAGAHW
;
A
#
# COMPACT_ATOMS: atom_id res chain seq x y z
N MET A 1 -6.71 26.14 -9.30
CA MET A 1 -7.51 25.00 -9.74
C MET A 1 -8.28 24.48 -8.55
N THR A 2 -9.60 24.47 -8.58
CA THR A 2 -10.45 23.82 -7.57
C THR A 2 -10.13 22.33 -7.64
N LYS A 3 -9.63 21.75 -6.51
CA LYS A 3 -9.43 20.28 -6.43
C LYS A 3 -10.81 19.62 -6.60
N GLU A 4 -10.96 18.78 -7.61
CA GLU A 4 -12.19 18.00 -7.79
C GLU A 4 -12.38 17.03 -6.62
N LEU A 5 -13.56 17.01 -6.02
CA LEU A 5 -13.88 16.18 -4.84
C LEU A 5 -14.36 14.80 -5.28
N TRP A 6 -13.49 14.01 -5.88
CA TRP A 6 -13.81 12.68 -6.43
C TRP A 6 -14.34 11.67 -5.39
N HIS A 7 -14.03 11.90 -4.11
CA HIS A 7 -14.36 10.96 -3.03
C HIS A 7 -15.34 11.56 -2.00
N GLN A 8 -16.09 12.58 -2.39
CA GLN A 8 -17.02 13.24 -1.47
C GLN A 8 -17.96 12.22 -0.80
N GLY A 9 -17.90 12.15 0.53
CA GLY A 9 -18.72 11.26 1.34
C GLY A 9 -18.29 9.79 1.40
N ARG A 10 -17.29 9.37 0.62
CA ARG A 10 -16.73 8.00 0.67
C ARG A 10 -15.91 7.77 1.93
N VAL A 11 -15.99 6.55 2.45
CA VAL A 11 -15.19 6.11 3.60
C VAL A 11 -14.02 5.27 3.12
N ALA A 12 -12.80 5.70 3.45
CA ALA A 12 -11.57 5.03 3.05
C ALA A 12 -10.79 4.49 4.25
N ILE A 13 -10.23 3.29 4.11
CA ILE A 13 -9.24 2.72 5.02
C ILE A 13 -7.91 2.64 4.29
N VAL A 14 -6.83 3.14 4.93
CA VAL A 14 -5.45 3.01 4.43
C VAL A 14 -4.62 2.31 5.49
N THR A 15 -4.20 1.07 5.22
CA THR A 15 -3.26 0.35 6.10
C THR A 15 -1.85 0.87 5.89
N GLY A 16 -1.04 0.97 6.94
CA GLY A 16 0.27 1.62 6.84
C GLY A 16 0.18 3.12 6.51
N GLY A 17 -0.98 3.74 6.75
CA GLY A 17 -1.28 5.14 6.44
C GLY A 17 -0.60 6.16 7.36
N THR A 18 0.26 5.72 8.27
CA THR A 18 0.96 6.59 9.24
C THR A 18 2.33 7.06 8.77
N ALA A 19 2.81 6.60 7.61
CA ALA A 19 4.10 6.99 7.03
C ALA A 19 4.16 6.72 5.52
N GLY A 20 5.14 7.33 4.85
CA GLY A 20 5.53 7.05 3.46
C GLY A 20 4.37 7.11 2.47
N ILE A 21 4.32 6.15 1.55
CA ILE A 21 3.30 6.07 0.49
C ILE A 21 1.87 6.08 1.06
N GLY A 22 1.62 5.30 2.12
CA GLY A 22 0.29 5.20 2.72
C GLY A 22 -0.21 6.52 3.30
N LEU A 23 0.66 7.29 3.93
CA LEU A 23 0.31 8.61 4.48
C LEU A 23 -0.04 9.60 3.36
N GLU A 24 0.75 9.62 2.28
CA GLU A 24 0.48 10.53 1.17
C GLU A 24 -0.80 10.17 0.42
N ILE A 25 -1.10 8.87 0.28
CA ILE A 25 -2.39 8.40 -0.23
C ILE A 25 -3.54 8.90 0.67
N ALA A 26 -3.40 8.75 1.99
CA ALA A 26 -4.42 9.18 2.94
C ALA A 26 -4.68 10.71 2.84
N ARG A 27 -3.63 11.52 2.75
CA ARG A 27 -3.73 12.98 2.55
C ARG A 27 -4.45 13.33 1.25
N THR A 28 -4.08 12.66 0.17
CA THR A 28 -4.70 12.87 -1.16
C THR A 28 -6.17 12.51 -1.13
N LEU A 29 -6.57 11.40 -0.51
CA LEU A 29 -7.98 11.00 -0.38
C LEU A 29 -8.78 12.01 0.46
N VAL A 30 -8.24 12.51 1.59
CA VAL A 30 -8.87 13.57 2.39
C VAL A 30 -9.03 14.84 1.56
N ALA A 31 -7.97 15.28 0.87
CA ALA A 31 -8.01 16.48 0.04
C ALA A 31 -9.03 16.40 -1.10
N ARG A 32 -9.48 15.19 -1.45
CA ARG A 32 -10.51 14.90 -2.45
C ARG A 32 -11.86 14.52 -1.85
N GLY A 33 -12.06 14.76 -0.54
CA GLY A 33 -13.35 14.69 0.15
C GLY A 33 -13.70 13.37 0.82
N ALA A 34 -12.78 12.39 0.87
CA ALA A 34 -13.01 11.16 1.62
C ALA A 34 -12.93 11.38 3.14
N LYS A 35 -13.69 10.57 3.89
CA LYS A 35 -13.49 10.33 5.32
C LYS A 35 -12.46 9.20 5.43
N VAL A 36 -11.27 9.48 5.97
CA VAL A 36 -10.15 8.54 5.92
C VAL A 36 -9.80 8.02 7.30
N ALA A 37 -9.72 6.70 7.43
CA ALA A 37 -9.14 6.03 8.58
C ALA A 37 -7.76 5.47 8.21
N ILE A 38 -6.76 5.74 9.05
CA ILE A 38 -5.40 5.22 8.88
C ILE A 38 -5.04 4.29 10.03
N GLY A 39 -4.38 3.18 9.70
CA GLY A 39 -3.94 2.18 10.67
C GLY A 39 -2.44 1.94 10.63
N GLY A 40 -1.84 1.80 11.81
CA GLY A 40 -0.45 1.43 12.01
C GLY A 40 -0.24 0.62 13.28
N ARG A 41 0.92 -0.02 13.42
CA ARG A 41 1.22 -0.95 14.56
C ARG A 41 1.44 -0.24 15.89
N ARG A 42 1.98 0.99 15.87
CA ARG A 42 2.26 1.78 17.08
C ARG A 42 0.97 2.25 17.75
N ASN A 43 1.04 2.62 19.01
CA ASN A 43 -0.08 3.23 19.71
C ASN A 43 -0.44 4.60 19.09
N VAL A 44 -1.71 5.00 19.28
CA VAL A 44 -2.23 6.24 18.66
C VAL A 44 -1.45 7.46 19.13
N GLU A 45 -1.05 7.49 20.40
CA GLU A 45 -0.29 8.58 21.03
C GLU A 45 1.09 8.81 20.37
N GLU A 46 1.65 7.78 19.71
CA GLU A 46 2.91 7.89 18.99
C GLU A 46 2.78 8.61 17.64
N TYR A 47 1.56 8.99 17.25
CA TYR A 47 1.25 9.68 16.01
C TYR A 47 0.84 11.15 16.22
N ASP A 48 1.30 11.79 17.30
CA ASP A 48 0.94 13.18 17.64
C ASP A 48 1.18 14.16 16.49
N SER A 49 2.22 13.93 15.67
CA SER A 49 2.48 14.74 14.48
C SER A 49 1.37 14.71 13.43
N LEU A 50 0.48 13.71 13.49
CA LEU A 50 -0.68 13.56 12.58
C LEU A 50 -1.99 14.02 13.23
N SER A 51 -1.99 14.45 14.49
CA SER A 51 -3.19 14.83 15.26
C SER A 51 -3.95 16.03 14.67
N HIS A 52 -3.27 16.85 13.87
CA HIS A 52 -3.84 18.02 13.20
C HIS A 52 -4.47 17.68 11.84
N GLU A 53 -4.33 16.46 11.36
CA GLU A 53 -4.88 16.01 10.09
C GLU A 53 -6.26 15.36 10.28
N SER A 54 -7.11 15.46 9.26
CA SER A 54 -8.51 14.98 9.34
C SER A 54 -8.63 13.47 9.16
N PHE A 55 -7.86 12.68 9.93
CA PHE A 55 -7.92 11.21 9.91
C PHE A 55 -8.56 10.63 11.18
N LEU A 56 -9.22 9.49 11.04
CA LEU A 56 -9.41 8.57 12.17
C LEU A 56 -8.15 7.71 12.29
N ILE A 57 -7.33 7.99 13.29
CA ILE A 57 -6.10 7.22 13.52
C ILE A 57 -6.40 6.03 14.43
N GLY A 58 -5.82 4.86 14.15
CA GLY A 58 -5.98 3.72 15.01
C GLY A 58 -4.84 2.71 14.96
N GLN A 59 -4.66 2.01 16.09
CA GLN A 59 -3.77 0.86 16.10
C GLN A 59 -4.34 -0.26 15.25
N LEU A 60 -3.50 -0.79 14.35
CA LEU A 60 -3.83 -1.88 13.45
C LEU A 60 -2.61 -2.76 13.21
N ASN A 61 -2.71 -4.01 13.64
CA ASN A 61 -1.82 -5.08 13.24
C ASN A 61 -2.50 -5.92 12.14
N VAL A 62 -2.11 -5.75 10.88
CA VAL A 62 -2.69 -6.49 9.75
C VAL A 62 -2.42 -8.00 9.81
N CYS A 63 -1.43 -8.44 10.59
CA CYS A 63 -1.14 -9.86 10.80
C CYS A 63 -2.15 -10.54 11.75
N ASP A 64 -2.92 -9.77 12.52
CA ASP A 64 -3.88 -10.26 13.50
C ASP A 64 -5.32 -10.02 13.03
N SER A 65 -6.09 -11.10 12.93
CA SER A 65 -7.48 -11.04 12.47
C SER A 65 -8.41 -10.30 13.44
N ASP A 66 -8.15 -10.36 14.74
CA ASP A 66 -8.96 -9.67 15.73
C ASP A 66 -8.68 -8.16 15.71
N SER A 67 -7.40 -7.78 15.57
CA SER A 67 -7.01 -6.40 15.34
C SER A 67 -7.65 -5.82 14.08
N VAL A 68 -7.65 -6.58 12.99
CA VAL A 68 -8.29 -6.18 11.72
C VAL A 68 -9.80 -5.98 11.91
N ARG A 69 -10.51 -6.93 12.52
CA ARG A 69 -11.95 -6.80 12.79
C ARG A 69 -12.26 -5.58 13.65
N GLY A 70 -11.59 -5.46 14.78
CA GLY A 70 -11.81 -4.35 15.72
C GLY A 70 -11.53 -2.98 15.09
N PHE A 71 -10.53 -2.88 14.18
CA PHE A 71 -10.27 -1.66 13.44
C PHE A 71 -11.39 -1.33 12.45
N VAL A 72 -11.83 -2.30 11.64
CA VAL A 72 -12.91 -2.11 10.67
C VAL A 72 -14.24 -1.78 11.37
N ASP A 73 -14.55 -2.44 12.48
CA ASP A 73 -15.75 -2.16 13.29
C ASP A 73 -15.73 -0.72 13.84
N ARG A 74 -14.59 -0.26 14.34
CA ARG A 74 -14.41 1.13 14.80
C ARG A 74 -14.60 2.14 13.68
N VAL A 75 -14.03 1.89 12.50
CA VAL A 75 -14.24 2.76 11.32
C VAL A 75 -15.70 2.78 10.92
N THR A 76 -16.36 1.62 10.91
CA THR A 76 -17.77 1.48 10.57
C THR A 76 -18.68 2.24 11.54
N ALA A 77 -18.40 2.17 12.83
CA ALA A 77 -19.13 2.90 13.87
C ALA A 77 -18.96 4.43 13.75
N HIS A 78 -17.78 4.90 13.32
CA HIS A 78 -17.44 6.31 13.27
C HIS A 78 -17.85 7.00 11.96
N TYR A 79 -17.58 6.36 10.83
CA TYR A 79 -17.77 6.95 9.49
C TYR A 79 -18.82 6.26 8.63
N GLY A 80 -19.18 5.02 8.96
CA GLY A 80 -19.96 4.13 8.12
C GLY A 80 -19.09 3.04 7.47
N LYS A 81 -19.73 2.23 6.63
CA LYS A 81 -19.07 1.10 5.96
C LYS A 81 -17.97 1.59 5.02
N PRO A 82 -16.81 0.91 4.99
CA PRO A 82 -15.73 1.26 4.08
C PRO A 82 -16.14 1.07 2.61
N ASP A 83 -15.94 2.10 1.81
CA ASP A 83 -16.09 2.11 0.36
C ASP A 83 -14.76 1.84 -0.34
N ILE A 84 -13.66 2.34 0.24
CA ILE A 84 -12.31 2.30 -0.32
C ILE A 84 -11.40 1.58 0.66
N LEU A 85 -10.61 0.63 0.18
CA LEU A 85 -9.55 -0.02 0.93
C LEU A 85 -8.22 0.11 0.17
N VAL A 86 -7.22 0.72 0.81
CA VAL A 86 -5.84 0.76 0.30
C VAL A 86 -4.95 -0.06 1.23
N ASN A 87 -4.45 -1.18 0.72
CA ASN A 87 -3.48 -2.01 1.40
C ASN A 87 -2.06 -1.51 1.11
N SER A 88 -1.53 -0.65 1.99
CA SER A 88 -0.19 -0.07 1.87
C SER A 88 0.77 -0.49 3.00
N ALA A 89 0.28 -1.21 4.02
CA ALA A 89 1.16 -1.79 5.02
C ALA A 89 2.10 -2.82 4.38
N GLY A 90 3.39 -2.69 4.66
CA GLY A 90 4.39 -3.61 4.12
C GLY A 90 5.71 -3.53 4.88
N VAL A 91 6.46 -4.61 4.80
CA VAL A 91 7.82 -4.73 5.34
C VAL A 91 8.73 -5.42 4.31
N SER A 92 10.03 -5.17 4.41
CA SER A 92 11.05 -5.86 3.63
C SER A 92 12.18 -6.28 4.54
N VAL A 93 12.69 -7.50 4.33
CA VAL A 93 13.86 -8.05 5.01
C VAL A 93 14.85 -8.50 3.93
N HIS A 94 16.15 -8.30 4.19
CA HIS A 94 17.19 -8.43 3.19
C HIS A 94 18.18 -9.53 3.58
N HIS A 95 17.94 -10.76 3.14
CA HIS A 95 18.82 -11.91 3.32
C HIS A 95 18.95 -12.71 2.02
N GLU A 96 20.08 -13.36 1.83
CA GLU A 96 20.18 -14.40 0.83
C GLU A 96 19.25 -15.57 1.20
N VAL A 97 18.82 -16.35 0.20
CA VAL A 97 17.84 -17.43 0.44
C VAL A 97 18.37 -18.45 1.47
N CYS A 98 19.67 -18.72 1.44
CA CYS A 98 20.28 -19.69 2.37
C CYS A 98 20.33 -19.20 3.82
N ASP A 99 20.33 -17.89 4.03
CA ASP A 99 20.45 -17.25 5.35
C ASP A 99 19.13 -16.64 5.84
N HIS A 100 18.05 -16.83 5.08
CA HIS A 100 16.73 -16.29 5.41
C HIS A 100 16.08 -17.13 6.49
N SER A 101 15.82 -16.54 7.66
CA SER A 101 15.14 -17.26 8.74
C SER A 101 13.66 -17.48 8.42
N ASP A 102 13.06 -18.53 9.00
CA ASP A 102 11.61 -18.77 8.90
C ASP A 102 10.81 -17.61 9.51
N GLU A 103 11.32 -16.99 10.58
CA GLU A 103 10.70 -15.87 11.26
C GLU A 103 10.60 -14.65 10.34
N ASP A 104 11.69 -14.29 9.66
CA ASP A 104 11.73 -13.17 8.74
C ASP A 104 10.89 -13.43 7.48
N TRP A 105 10.96 -14.67 6.96
CA TRP A 105 10.09 -15.09 5.87
C TRP A 105 8.62 -14.92 6.25
N ASN A 106 8.22 -15.48 7.40
CA ASN A 106 6.85 -15.42 7.89
C ASN A 106 6.39 -13.98 8.17
N LEU A 107 7.26 -13.14 8.76
CA LEU A 107 6.96 -11.72 8.98
C LEU A 107 6.59 -11.01 7.68
N VAL A 108 7.35 -11.24 6.60
CA VAL A 108 7.10 -10.61 5.31
C VAL A 108 5.82 -11.13 4.67
N ILE A 109 5.62 -12.45 4.65
CA ILE A 109 4.40 -13.06 4.08
C ILE A 109 3.15 -12.66 4.87
N GLU A 110 3.19 -12.70 6.20
CA GLU A 110 2.06 -12.31 7.05
C GLU A 110 1.69 -10.84 6.86
N THR A 111 2.68 -9.96 6.74
CA THR A 111 2.41 -8.53 6.59
C THR A 111 1.96 -8.19 5.17
N ASN A 112 2.69 -8.65 4.14
CA ASN A 112 2.53 -8.15 2.78
C ASN A 112 1.47 -8.90 1.95
N LEU A 113 1.11 -10.12 2.34
CA LEU A 113 0.16 -10.95 1.63
C LEU A 113 -1.05 -11.32 2.49
N ASN A 114 -0.84 -11.95 3.65
CA ASN A 114 -1.92 -12.37 4.52
C ASN A 114 -2.65 -11.17 5.17
N GLY A 115 -1.94 -10.07 5.44
CA GLY A 115 -2.52 -8.82 5.92
C GLY A 115 -3.55 -8.23 4.95
N PRO A 116 -3.19 -7.96 3.68
CA PRO A 116 -4.15 -7.55 2.65
C PRO A 116 -5.33 -8.52 2.49
N PHE A 117 -5.11 -9.84 2.52
CA PHE A 117 -6.18 -10.83 2.51
C PHE A 117 -7.15 -10.64 3.69
N LYS A 118 -6.65 -10.47 4.91
CA LYS A 118 -7.48 -10.27 6.12
C LYS A 118 -8.28 -8.95 6.02
N MET A 119 -7.66 -7.87 5.55
CA MET A 119 -8.33 -6.58 5.36
C MET A 119 -9.42 -6.66 4.28
N ILE A 120 -9.12 -7.29 3.14
CA ILE A 120 -10.09 -7.49 2.06
C ILE A 120 -11.27 -8.34 2.58
N ARG A 121 -11.02 -9.45 3.25
CA ARG A 121 -12.06 -10.31 3.85
C ARG A 121 -12.98 -9.55 4.81
N ALA A 122 -12.46 -8.56 5.53
CA ALA A 122 -13.24 -7.74 6.46
C ALA A 122 -14.07 -6.66 5.76
N CYS A 123 -13.57 -6.08 4.67
CA CYS A 123 -14.23 -4.96 3.99
C CYS A 123 -15.12 -5.39 2.82
N LEU A 124 -14.73 -6.40 2.05
CA LEU A 124 -15.38 -6.84 0.81
C LEU A 124 -16.89 -7.15 0.97
N PRO A 125 -17.37 -7.83 2.03
CA PRO A 125 -18.79 -8.12 2.17
C PRO A 125 -19.69 -6.88 2.14
N SER A 126 -19.26 -5.78 2.76
CA SER A 126 -20.02 -4.53 2.76
C SER A 126 -19.99 -3.84 1.39
N MET A 127 -18.87 -3.89 0.68
CA MET A 127 -18.73 -3.36 -0.68
C MET A 127 -19.63 -4.11 -1.67
N LEU A 128 -19.64 -5.45 -1.60
CA LEU A 128 -20.52 -6.28 -2.43
C LEU A 128 -22.00 -6.01 -2.16
N ALA A 129 -22.39 -5.85 -0.89
CA ALA A 129 -23.77 -5.53 -0.51
C ALA A 129 -24.19 -4.13 -1.01
N GLY A 130 -23.26 -3.17 -1.01
CA GLY A 130 -23.46 -1.82 -1.52
C GLY A 130 -23.36 -1.68 -3.03
N SER A 131 -22.96 -2.76 -3.75
CA SER A 131 -22.69 -2.75 -5.19
C SER A 131 -21.73 -1.66 -5.63
N TRP A 132 -20.78 -1.32 -4.76
CA TRP A 132 -19.69 -0.38 -5.02
C TRP A 132 -18.53 -0.63 -4.06
N GLY A 133 -17.33 -0.60 -4.59
CA GLY A 133 -16.10 -0.68 -3.80
C GLY A 133 -14.86 -0.48 -4.64
N ARG A 134 -13.80 0.02 -4.01
CA ARG A 134 -12.49 0.21 -4.62
C ARG A 134 -11.42 -0.36 -3.70
N ILE A 135 -10.69 -1.35 -4.20
CA ILE A 135 -9.59 -1.97 -3.47
C ILE A 135 -8.31 -1.74 -4.27
N VAL A 136 -7.31 -1.13 -3.64
CA VAL A 136 -6.00 -0.92 -4.24
C VAL A 136 -4.94 -1.54 -3.34
N ASN A 137 -4.15 -2.44 -3.91
CA ASN A 137 -3.04 -3.11 -3.24
C ASN A 137 -1.72 -2.47 -3.69
N ILE A 138 -0.93 -1.94 -2.75
CA ILE A 138 0.41 -1.43 -3.05
C ILE A 138 1.36 -2.62 -3.15
N ALA A 139 1.62 -3.04 -4.39
CA ALA A 139 2.53 -4.12 -4.71
C ALA A 139 3.99 -3.60 -4.85
N SER A 140 4.69 -3.95 -5.89
CA SER A 140 6.04 -3.50 -6.22
C SER A 140 6.41 -4.01 -7.61
N THR A 141 7.32 -3.35 -8.31
CA THR A 141 7.96 -3.92 -9.51
C THR A 141 8.62 -5.27 -9.21
N ALA A 142 9.09 -5.51 -7.98
CA ALA A 142 9.59 -6.80 -7.51
C ALA A 142 8.56 -7.95 -7.56
N ALA A 143 7.28 -7.66 -7.80
CA ALA A 143 6.25 -8.69 -8.03
C ALA A 143 6.36 -9.35 -9.41
N ASN A 144 6.88 -8.61 -10.38
CA ASN A 144 7.01 -9.03 -11.78
C ASN A 144 8.44 -9.40 -12.17
N THR A 145 9.40 -9.07 -11.29
CA THR A 145 10.83 -9.28 -11.49
C THR A 145 11.45 -9.91 -10.26
N ALA A 146 12.76 -9.78 -10.09
CA ALA A 146 13.45 -10.22 -8.90
C ALA A 146 14.43 -9.16 -8.40
N VAL A 147 14.57 -9.08 -7.09
CA VAL A 147 15.63 -8.31 -6.44
C VAL A 147 16.45 -9.27 -5.59
N SER A 148 17.76 -9.31 -5.79
CA SER A 148 18.64 -10.13 -4.97
C SER A 148 18.44 -9.82 -3.48
N THR A 149 18.54 -10.82 -2.63
CA THR A 149 18.35 -10.74 -1.17
C THR A 149 16.91 -10.41 -0.71
N HIS A 150 15.93 -10.38 -1.61
CA HIS A 150 14.54 -10.01 -1.29
C HIS A 150 13.53 -11.16 -1.55
N ALA A 151 13.93 -12.41 -1.37
CA ALA A 151 13.12 -13.57 -1.74
C ALA A 151 11.70 -13.54 -1.17
N ALA A 152 11.55 -13.36 0.15
CA ALA A 152 10.24 -13.28 0.81
C ALA A 152 9.43 -12.08 0.30
N TYR A 153 10.07 -10.93 0.09
CA TYR A 153 9.41 -9.74 -0.44
C TYR A 153 8.88 -9.96 -1.85
N CYS A 154 9.72 -10.46 -2.77
CA CYS A 154 9.31 -10.78 -4.14
C CYS A 154 8.14 -11.78 -4.15
N ALA A 155 8.26 -12.87 -3.38
CA ALA A 155 7.20 -13.87 -3.27
C ALA A 155 5.88 -13.27 -2.74
N SER A 156 5.94 -12.43 -1.69
CA SER A 156 4.77 -11.79 -1.11
C SER A 156 4.08 -10.84 -2.09
N LYS A 157 4.87 -10.05 -2.84
CA LYS A 157 4.33 -9.09 -3.81
C LYS A 157 3.79 -9.78 -5.07
N ALA A 158 4.43 -10.85 -5.55
CA ALA A 158 3.90 -11.68 -6.62
C ALA A 158 2.57 -12.37 -6.21
N GLY A 159 2.51 -12.92 -4.99
CA GLY A 159 1.28 -13.47 -4.42
C GLY A 159 0.15 -12.44 -4.31
N LEU A 160 0.50 -11.19 -3.99
CA LEU A 160 -0.47 -10.08 -3.89
C LEU A 160 -1.12 -9.77 -5.25
N LEU A 161 -0.40 -9.89 -6.37
CA LEU A 161 -1.00 -9.77 -7.71
C LEU A 161 -2.02 -10.89 -7.98
N GLY A 162 -1.72 -12.11 -7.54
CA GLY A 162 -2.66 -13.23 -7.62
C GLY A 162 -3.94 -12.99 -6.81
N LEU A 163 -3.79 -12.51 -5.56
CA LEU A 163 -4.91 -12.13 -4.70
C LEU A 163 -5.74 -11.01 -5.34
N THR A 164 -5.09 -9.97 -5.89
CA THR A 164 -5.74 -8.85 -6.59
C THR A 164 -6.67 -9.36 -7.70
N ARG A 165 -6.17 -10.28 -8.54
CA ARG A 165 -6.93 -10.84 -9.66
C ARG A 165 -8.14 -11.65 -9.20
N ALA A 166 -7.97 -12.50 -8.18
CA ALA A 166 -9.05 -13.30 -7.63
C ALA A 166 -10.19 -12.42 -7.07
N VAL A 167 -9.83 -11.43 -6.25
CA VAL A 167 -10.80 -10.48 -5.64
C VAL A 167 -11.49 -9.63 -6.72
N ALA A 168 -10.77 -9.23 -7.76
CA ALA A 168 -11.35 -8.49 -8.88
C ALA A 168 -12.46 -9.30 -9.58
N LEU A 169 -12.23 -10.59 -9.83
CA LEU A 169 -13.23 -11.49 -10.43
C LEU A 169 -14.46 -11.65 -9.54
N GLU A 170 -14.25 -11.83 -8.24
CA GLU A 170 -15.36 -11.97 -7.28
C GLU A 170 -16.20 -10.68 -7.16
N GLY A 171 -15.56 -9.52 -7.30
CA GLY A 171 -16.19 -8.21 -7.13
C GLY A 171 -16.85 -7.62 -8.39
N ALA A 172 -16.38 -8.00 -9.57
CA ALA A 172 -16.68 -7.32 -10.84
C ALA A 172 -18.19 -7.17 -11.12
N ALA A 173 -18.97 -8.23 -10.98
CA ALA A 173 -20.42 -8.22 -11.21
C ALA A 173 -21.21 -7.36 -10.19
N ARG A 174 -20.55 -6.93 -9.12
CA ARG A 174 -21.14 -6.15 -8.03
C ARG A 174 -20.50 -4.76 -7.94
N GLY A 175 -19.88 -4.27 -9.01
CA GLY A 175 -19.32 -2.92 -9.07
C GLY A 175 -18.09 -2.67 -8.17
N VAL A 176 -17.45 -3.74 -7.66
CA VAL A 176 -16.23 -3.66 -6.87
C VAL A 176 -15.03 -3.90 -7.78
N THR A 177 -14.07 -2.98 -7.76
CA THR A 177 -12.79 -3.14 -8.46
C THR A 177 -11.68 -3.49 -7.47
N CYS A 178 -10.73 -4.30 -7.93
CA CYS A 178 -9.49 -4.57 -7.22
C CYS A 178 -8.31 -4.46 -8.19
N THR A 179 -7.38 -3.56 -7.87
CA THR A 179 -6.20 -3.26 -8.67
C THR A 179 -4.96 -3.30 -7.81
N SER A 180 -3.80 -3.53 -8.41
CA SER A 180 -2.50 -3.29 -7.77
C SER A 180 -1.80 -2.10 -8.41
N VAL A 181 -1.02 -1.41 -7.60
CA VAL A 181 -0.06 -0.40 -8.03
C VAL A 181 1.32 -0.90 -7.64
N SER A 182 2.22 -1.01 -8.62
CA SER A 182 3.57 -1.54 -8.47
C SER A 182 4.62 -0.43 -8.64
N PRO A 183 5.00 0.25 -7.54
CA PRO A 183 6.09 1.21 -7.60
C PRO A 183 7.45 0.53 -7.77
N THR A 184 8.40 1.26 -8.35
CA THR A 184 9.86 1.01 -8.19
C THR A 184 10.34 1.66 -6.89
N TRP A 185 11.59 2.14 -6.86
CA TRP A 185 12.20 2.82 -5.72
C TRP A 185 11.52 4.17 -5.44
N VAL A 186 10.84 4.28 -4.29
CA VAL A 186 10.09 5.48 -3.86
C VAL A 186 10.82 6.16 -2.71
N GLU A 187 10.90 7.48 -2.74
CA GLU A 187 11.52 8.29 -1.67
C GLU A 187 10.72 8.15 -0.36
N THR A 188 11.10 7.20 0.48
CA THR A 188 10.44 6.87 1.75
C THR A 188 11.48 6.51 2.81
N GLU A 189 11.05 6.38 4.08
CA GLU A 189 11.90 5.88 5.16
C GLU A 189 12.36 4.43 4.87
N MET A 190 11.49 3.59 4.30
CA MET A 190 11.84 2.23 3.90
C MET A 190 13.02 2.22 2.91
N LEU A 191 13.00 3.09 1.90
CA LEU A 191 14.10 3.22 0.95
C LEU A 191 15.37 3.73 1.64
N ARG A 192 15.28 4.73 2.52
CA ARG A 192 16.46 5.22 3.26
C ARG A 192 17.14 4.12 4.06
N ASN A 193 16.36 3.25 4.71
CA ASN A 193 16.88 2.09 5.43
C ASN A 193 17.53 1.07 4.48
N SER A 194 16.93 0.81 3.32
CA SER A 194 17.51 -0.06 2.30
C SER A 194 18.82 0.51 1.73
N ILE A 195 18.87 1.82 1.46
CA ILE A 195 20.10 2.51 1.02
C ILE A 195 21.22 2.36 2.05
N ALA A 196 20.91 2.51 3.34
CA ALA A 196 21.90 2.35 4.40
C ALA A 196 22.51 0.94 4.41
N LEU A 197 21.67 -0.10 4.29
CA LEU A 197 22.13 -1.48 4.22
C LEU A 197 22.95 -1.77 2.94
N MET A 198 22.54 -1.23 1.80
CA MET A 198 23.26 -1.40 0.54
C MET A 198 24.62 -0.68 0.56
N ALA A 199 24.67 0.53 1.10
CA ALA A 199 25.88 1.32 1.24
C ALA A 199 26.91 0.63 2.15
N ASP A 200 26.48 0.03 3.26
CA ASP A 200 27.33 -0.75 4.16
C ASP A 200 27.96 -1.97 3.43
N ARG A 201 27.19 -2.65 2.60
CA ARG A 201 27.65 -3.80 1.82
C ARG A 201 28.56 -3.43 0.65
N SER A 202 28.29 -2.32 -0.03
CA SER A 202 29.04 -1.88 -1.22
C SER A 202 30.26 -1.03 -0.89
N GLY A 203 30.34 -0.48 0.33
CA GLY A 203 31.37 0.47 0.73
C GLY A 203 31.17 1.89 0.14
N LEU A 204 30.03 2.17 -0.48
CA LEU A 204 29.69 3.49 -1.01
C LEU A 204 29.16 4.42 0.09
N SER A 205 29.24 5.73 -0.15
CA SER A 205 28.50 6.68 0.68
C SER A 205 26.98 6.54 0.44
N LEU A 206 26.17 6.96 1.43
CA LEU A 206 24.70 6.98 1.30
C LEU A 206 24.23 7.76 0.07
N GLU A 207 24.90 8.87 -0.21
CA GLU A 207 24.59 9.73 -1.35
C GLU A 207 24.94 9.04 -2.69
N ALA A 208 26.10 8.39 -2.78
CA ALA A 208 26.48 7.64 -3.96
C ALA A 208 25.55 6.46 -4.20
N GLN A 209 25.20 5.70 -3.16
CA GLN A 209 24.25 4.58 -3.27
C GLN A 209 22.86 5.04 -3.70
N ARG A 210 22.38 6.18 -3.17
CA ARG A 210 21.12 6.80 -3.59
C ARG A 210 21.16 7.23 -5.05
N ALA A 211 22.28 7.81 -5.50
CA ALA A 211 22.46 8.22 -6.89
C ALA A 211 22.47 7.03 -7.85
N GLU A 212 23.11 5.91 -7.48
CA GLU A 212 23.08 4.66 -8.26
C GLU A 212 21.65 4.13 -8.43
N ILE A 213 20.88 4.09 -7.33
CA ILE A 213 19.48 3.65 -7.37
C ILE A 213 18.66 4.59 -8.28
N ALA A 214 18.83 5.89 -8.17
CA ALA A 214 18.14 6.84 -9.04
C ALA A 214 18.51 6.66 -10.51
N ALA A 215 19.79 6.42 -10.80
CA ALA A 215 20.30 6.19 -12.15
C ALA A 215 19.86 4.85 -12.75
N SER A 216 19.47 3.86 -11.94
CA SER A 216 18.89 2.61 -12.42
C SER A 216 17.53 2.78 -13.09
N ASN A 217 16.82 3.88 -12.82
CA ASN A 217 15.60 4.24 -13.51
C ASN A 217 15.92 5.08 -14.76
N PRO A 218 15.31 4.79 -15.93
CA PRO A 218 15.52 5.58 -17.16
C PRO A 218 15.28 7.08 -17.01
N GLN A 219 14.39 7.50 -16.10
CA GLN A 219 14.18 8.92 -15.79
C GLN A 219 15.27 9.51 -14.85
N ASN A 220 16.27 8.73 -14.44
CA ASN A 220 17.36 9.13 -13.54
C ASN A 220 16.88 9.78 -12.23
N ARG A 221 15.78 9.32 -11.69
CA ARG A 221 15.20 9.83 -10.44
C ARG A 221 14.49 8.73 -9.64
N LEU A 222 14.26 8.99 -8.38
CA LEU A 222 13.34 8.22 -7.55
C LEU A 222 11.90 8.66 -7.82
N VAL A 223 10.95 7.72 -7.71
CA VAL A 223 9.53 8.03 -7.73
C VAL A 223 9.15 8.75 -6.43
N GLN A 224 8.24 9.70 -6.51
CA GLN A 224 7.73 10.41 -5.34
C GLN A 224 6.42 9.77 -4.86
N SER A 225 6.17 9.81 -3.54
CA SER A 225 4.97 9.25 -2.95
C SER A 225 3.68 9.90 -3.49
N GLU A 226 3.75 11.17 -3.87
CA GLU A 226 2.67 11.96 -4.44
C GLU A 226 2.22 11.41 -5.80
N GLU A 227 3.16 10.92 -6.64
CA GLU A 227 2.84 10.33 -7.95
C GLU A 227 1.99 9.06 -7.78
N ILE A 228 2.30 8.27 -6.75
CA ILE A 228 1.54 7.07 -6.41
C ILE A 228 0.18 7.44 -5.82
N ALA A 229 0.14 8.43 -4.94
CA ALA A 229 -1.08 8.86 -4.27
C ALA A 229 -2.12 9.41 -5.25
N GLU A 230 -1.71 10.18 -6.26
CA GLU A 230 -2.58 10.68 -7.30
C GLU A 230 -3.16 9.53 -8.17
N LEU A 231 -2.33 8.55 -8.55
CA LEU A 231 -2.79 7.37 -9.27
C LEU A 231 -3.78 6.54 -8.44
N VAL A 232 -3.46 6.27 -7.17
CA VAL A 232 -4.35 5.53 -6.27
C VAL A 232 -5.67 6.25 -6.10
N SER A 233 -5.65 7.58 -5.94
CA SER A 233 -6.87 8.37 -5.86
C SER A 233 -7.71 8.26 -7.13
N PHE A 234 -7.10 8.29 -8.32
CA PHE A 234 -7.80 8.06 -9.58
C PHE A 234 -8.43 6.67 -9.64
N LEU A 235 -7.68 5.62 -9.28
CA LEU A 235 -8.16 4.23 -9.26
C LEU A 235 -9.30 4.02 -8.25
N CYS A 236 -9.34 4.81 -7.17
CA CYS A 236 -10.42 4.78 -6.19
C CYS A 236 -11.65 5.60 -6.58
N SER A 237 -11.63 6.31 -7.70
CA SER A 237 -12.72 7.20 -8.14
C SER A 237 -13.78 6.47 -8.97
N GLU A 238 -14.82 7.21 -9.35
CA GLU A 238 -15.82 6.78 -10.33
C GLU A 238 -15.35 6.96 -11.78
N LEU A 239 -14.16 7.54 -11.99
CA LEU A 239 -13.58 7.79 -13.32
C LEU A 239 -12.90 6.54 -13.91
N SER A 240 -12.65 5.51 -13.09
CA SER A 240 -11.91 4.32 -13.49
C SER A 240 -12.66 3.00 -13.29
N PRO A 241 -13.98 2.89 -13.57
CA PRO A 241 -14.77 1.71 -13.22
C PRO A 241 -14.37 0.44 -13.99
N ALA A 242 -13.73 0.59 -15.12
CA ALA A 242 -13.26 -0.53 -15.95
C ALA A 242 -11.82 -0.97 -15.62
N LEU A 243 -11.10 -0.22 -14.77
CA LEU A 243 -9.76 -0.63 -14.32
C LEU A 243 -9.90 -1.56 -13.11
N THR A 244 -9.85 -2.86 -13.39
CA THR A 244 -9.87 -3.91 -12.38
C THR A 244 -9.01 -5.08 -12.84
N MET A 245 -8.47 -5.88 -11.92
CA MET A 245 -7.55 -6.99 -12.17
C MET A 245 -6.15 -6.55 -12.65
N GLU A 246 -5.93 -5.28 -12.91
CA GLU A 246 -4.70 -4.73 -13.48
C GLU A 246 -3.62 -4.52 -12.42
N ASP A 247 -2.36 -4.56 -12.86
CA ASP A 247 -1.19 -4.13 -12.12
C ASP A 247 -0.58 -2.90 -12.83
N VAL A 248 -0.76 -1.72 -12.23
CA VAL A 248 -0.29 -0.47 -12.80
C VAL A 248 1.09 -0.13 -12.25
N GLN A 249 2.12 -0.20 -13.10
CA GLN A 249 3.48 0.09 -12.69
C GLN A 249 3.77 1.59 -12.67
N VAL A 250 4.36 2.08 -11.57
CA VAL A 250 4.88 3.45 -11.42
C VAL A 250 6.39 3.35 -11.24
N ASN A 251 7.10 3.21 -12.37
CA ASN A 251 8.47 2.69 -12.38
C ASN A 251 9.50 3.63 -13.01
N ALA A 252 9.15 4.90 -13.25
CA ALA A 252 10.05 5.88 -13.85
C ALA A 252 10.73 5.39 -15.16
N GLY A 253 10.01 4.51 -15.91
CA GLY A 253 10.48 3.91 -17.16
C GLY A 253 11.35 2.66 -17.00
N ALA A 254 11.58 2.19 -15.77
CA ALA A 254 12.34 0.97 -15.54
C ALA A 254 11.60 -0.24 -16.11
N HIS A 255 12.23 -0.93 -17.06
CA HIS A 255 11.79 -2.21 -17.57
C HIS A 255 12.55 -3.33 -16.85
N TRP A 256 11.81 -4.27 -16.35
CA TRP A 256 12.36 -5.44 -15.69
C TRP A 256 12.07 -6.68 -16.51
#